data_dc6e5b7ed5354a3adea1a1e27bc5edb8
#
_entry.id   dc6e5b7ed5354a3adea1a1e27bc5edb8
#
_cell.length_a   1.000
_cell.length_b   1.000
_cell.length_c   1.000
_cell.angle_alpha   90.00
_cell.angle_beta   90.00
_cell.angle_gamma   90.00
#
_symmetry.space_group_name_H-M   'P 1'
#
loop_
_entity.id
_entity.type
_entity.pdbx_description
1 polymer ?
#
loop_
_entity_poly.entity_id
_entity_poly.type
_entity_poly.pdbx_seq_one_letter_code
_entity_poly.pdbx_strand_id
1 'polypeptide(L)'
;MEKLSINACPVCGGAHLKRVMTCTDFYASGEQFELYSCEDCGFTFTQGVPVEAEIGKYYETPDYISHTDTRKGAMNSVYHYVRSYMLGRKARLVAKEAHRKTGRLLDIGTGTGYFADTMVRRGWKVEAVEKNPQAREFA
;
A
#
# COMPACT_ATOMS: atom_id res chain seq x y z
N MET A 1 14.42 17.10 10.05
CA MET A 1 13.36 16.08 10.09
C MET A 1 13.76 14.99 11.05
N GLU A 2 12.87 14.63 11.94
CA GLU A 2 13.12 13.53 12.86
C GLU A 2 12.93 12.20 12.14
N LYS A 3 13.94 11.33 12.20
CA LYS A 3 13.93 10.01 11.57
C LYS A 3 14.02 8.92 12.62
N LEU A 4 13.22 7.87 12.44
CA LEU A 4 13.24 6.70 13.30
C LEU A 4 14.45 5.83 12.97
N SER A 5 15.25 5.51 14.00
CA SER A 5 16.33 4.54 13.88
C SER A 5 15.84 3.18 14.38
N ILE A 6 15.87 2.17 13.51
CA ILE A 6 15.46 0.81 13.83
C ILE A 6 16.70 -0.01 14.18
N ASN A 7 16.84 -0.34 15.46
CA ASN A 7 18.03 -1.02 16.00
C ASN A 7 17.84 -2.54 16.17
N ALA A 8 16.62 -3.03 15.98
CA ALA A 8 16.31 -4.45 15.99
C ALA A 8 15.29 -4.77 14.88
N CYS A 9 15.41 -5.94 14.30
CA CYS A 9 14.50 -6.39 13.25
C CYS A 9 13.03 -6.36 13.73
N PRO A 10 12.12 -5.68 13.02
CA PRO A 10 10.73 -5.58 13.43
C PRO A 10 9.95 -6.91 13.35
N VAL A 11 10.53 -7.93 12.71
CA VAL A 11 9.90 -9.25 12.55
C VAL A 11 10.40 -10.25 13.58
N CYS A 12 11.72 -10.41 13.73
CA CYS A 12 12.30 -11.44 14.61
C CYS A 12 12.98 -10.88 15.86
N GLY A 13 13.13 -9.55 15.98
CA GLY A 13 13.83 -8.91 17.08
C GLY A 13 15.37 -9.00 17.01
N GLY A 14 15.94 -9.65 15.99
CA GLY A 14 17.37 -9.81 15.82
C GLY A 14 18.10 -8.48 15.61
N ALA A 15 19.32 -8.37 16.13
CA ALA A 15 20.12 -7.14 16.08
C ALA A 15 21.15 -7.14 14.92
N HIS A 16 21.31 -8.23 14.19
CA HIS A 16 22.26 -8.34 13.08
C HIS A 16 21.64 -7.70 11.82
N LEU A 17 21.78 -6.40 11.72
CA LEU A 17 21.21 -5.59 10.64
C LEU A 17 22.31 -5.14 9.69
N LYS A 18 22.17 -5.47 8.41
CA LYS A 18 23.13 -5.13 7.36
C LYS A 18 22.52 -4.17 6.37
N ARG A 19 23.24 -3.07 6.06
CA ARG A 19 22.87 -2.16 4.98
C ARG A 19 23.00 -2.88 3.63
N VAL A 20 21.95 -2.82 2.83
CA VAL A 20 21.88 -3.44 1.50
C VAL A 20 22.15 -2.43 0.40
N MET A 21 21.41 -1.32 0.39
CA MET A 21 21.52 -0.29 -0.64
C MET A 21 20.88 1.03 -0.19
N THR A 22 21.14 2.09 -0.95
CA THR A 22 20.42 3.36 -0.86
C THR A 22 19.45 3.49 -2.02
N CYS A 23 18.22 3.91 -1.73
CA CYS A 23 17.20 4.20 -2.73
C CYS A 23 16.82 5.68 -2.66
N THR A 24 16.63 6.31 -3.82
CA THR A 24 16.07 7.66 -3.92
C THR A 24 14.57 7.57 -4.12
N ASP A 25 13.80 8.34 -3.34
CA ASP A 25 12.39 8.54 -3.59
C ASP A 25 12.20 9.53 -4.74
N PHE A 26 12.08 9.01 -5.96
CA PHE A 26 11.84 9.83 -7.15
C PHE A 26 10.38 10.28 -7.30
N TYR A 27 9.49 9.79 -6.44
CA TYR A 27 8.06 10.02 -6.59
C TYR A 27 7.58 11.26 -5.82
N ALA A 28 7.98 11.39 -4.55
CA ALA A 28 7.43 12.42 -3.68
C ALA A 28 8.48 13.43 -3.21
N SER A 29 9.55 12.98 -2.58
CA SER A 29 10.43 13.86 -1.79
C SER A 29 11.78 14.12 -2.42
N GLY A 30 12.28 13.28 -3.31
CA GLY A 30 13.66 13.29 -3.80
C GLY A 30 14.69 12.87 -2.74
N GLU A 31 14.25 12.51 -1.52
CA GLU A 31 15.12 12.08 -0.43
C GLU A 31 15.73 10.71 -0.68
N GLN A 32 16.86 10.46 -0.03
CA GLN A 32 17.50 9.14 -0.02
C GLN A 32 17.15 8.39 1.25
N PHE A 33 16.82 7.10 1.07
CA PHE A 33 16.54 6.14 2.12
C PHE A 33 17.46 4.95 2.02
N GLU A 34 17.85 4.40 3.16
CA GLU A 34 18.67 3.20 3.23
C GLU A 34 17.82 1.97 3.46
N LEU A 35 18.09 0.90 2.71
CA LEU A 35 17.50 -0.40 2.93
C LEU A 35 18.46 -1.26 3.75
N TYR A 36 17.92 -1.87 4.79
CA TYR A 36 18.62 -2.82 5.65
C TYR A 36 17.97 -4.18 5.58
N SER A 37 18.77 -5.23 5.69
CA SER A 37 18.32 -6.61 5.81
C SER A 37 18.74 -7.17 7.16
N CYS A 38 17.84 -7.92 7.79
CA CYS A 38 18.16 -8.71 8.96
C CYS A 38 18.86 -10.00 8.53
N GLU A 39 20.07 -10.24 9.04
CA GLU A 39 20.83 -11.45 8.72
C GLU A 39 20.25 -12.71 9.40
N ASP A 40 19.46 -12.54 10.46
CA ASP A 40 18.85 -13.66 11.19
C ASP A 40 17.62 -14.25 10.48
N CYS A 41 16.79 -13.41 9.82
CA CYS A 41 15.54 -13.86 9.19
C CYS A 41 15.36 -13.43 7.73
N GLY A 42 16.28 -12.64 7.17
CA GLY A 42 16.21 -12.16 5.79
C GLY A 42 15.22 -11.02 5.54
N PHE A 43 14.50 -10.55 6.57
CA PHE A 43 13.56 -9.44 6.40
C PHE A 43 14.28 -8.14 6.03
N THR A 44 13.82 -7.49 4.96
CA THR A 44 14.38 -6.22 4.48
C THR A 44 13.41 -5.08 4.74
N PHE A 45 13.92 -3.94 5.24
CA PHE A 45 13.14 -2.79 5.62
C PHE A 45 13.86 -1.48 5.33
N THR A 46 13.12 -0.38 5.27
CA THR A 46 13.67 0.98 5.14
C THR A 46 14.13 1.49 6.50
N GLN A 47 15.36 1.93 6.57
CA GLN A 47 15.94 2.57 7.76
C GLN A 47 15.80 4.09 7.68
N GLY A 48 15.72 4.76 8.82
CA GLY A 48 15.62 6.22 8.88
C GLY A 48 14.29 6.73 8.31
N VAL A 49 13.21 5.99 8.51
CA VAL A 49 11.86 6.42 8.09
C VAL A 49 11.41 7.64 8.88
N PRO A 50 10.63 8.56 8.28
CA PRO A 50 10.05 9.69 9.00
C PRO A 50 9.17 9.24 10.16
N VAL A 51 9.08 10.07 11.19
CA VAL A 51 8.12 9.85 12.28
C VAL A 51 6.68 9.94 11.75
N GLU A 52 5.75 9.33 12.48
CA GLU A 52 4.32 9.26 12.12
C GLU A 52 3.71 10.62 11.74
N ALA A 53 4.09 11.69 12.45
CA ALA A 53 3.59 13.04 12.20
C ALA A 53 4.06 13.63 10.84
N GLU A 54 5.16 13.14 10.30
CA GLU A 54 5.75 13.66 9.06
C GLU A 54 5.54 12.76 7.84
N ILE A 55 5.11 11.50 8.05
CA ILE A 55 4.99 10.53 6.96
C ILE A 55 3.90 10.92 5.94
N GLY A 56 2.89 11.68 6.37
CA GLY A 56 1.77 12.11 5.52
C GLY A 56 2.21 12.81 4.23
N LYS A 57 3.24 13.68 4.31
CA LYS A 57 3.74 14.45 3.17
C LYS A 57 4.23 13.60 1.98
N TYR A 58 4.68 12.36 2.24
CA TYR A 58 5.12 11.43 1.18
C TYR A 58 3.95 10.82 0.40
N TYR A 59 2.73 10.97 0.92
CA TYR A 59 1.48 10.49 0.33
C TYR A 59 0.59 11.61 -0.20
N GLU A 60 0.99 12.91 -0.01
CA GLU A 60 0.24 14.09 -0.45
C GLU A 60 0.66 14.55 -1.86
N THR A 61 1.01 13.62 -2.74
CA THR A 61 1.35 13.97 -4.12
C THR A 61 0.10 14.11 -4.97
N PRO A 62 0.08 15.04 -5.96
CA PRO A 62 -1.06 15.21 -6.86
C PRO A 62 -1.45 13.92 -7.58
N ASP A 63 -0.47 13.07 -7.88
CA ASP A 63 -0.70 11.78 -8.54
C ASP A 63 -1.32 10.75 -7.62
N TYR A 64 -1.03 10.76 -6.32
CA TYR A 64 -1.66 9.88 -5.34
C TYR A 64 -3.16 10.20 -5.19
N ILE A 65 -3.51 11.49 -5.24
CA ILE A 65 -4.89 11.97 -5.17
C ILE A 65 -5.60 11.84 -6.53
N SER A 66 -4.87 11.92 -7.66
CA SER A 66 -5.44 11.87 -9.02
C SER A 66 -5.89 10.46 -9.46
N HIS A 67 -5.65 9.43 -8.67
CA HIS A 67 -6.34 8.15 -8.82
C HIS A 67 -7.84 8.25 -8.50
N THR A 68 -8.29 9.40 -7.97
CA THR A 68 -9.69 9.76 -7.89
C THR A 68 -10.18 10.28 -9.26
N ASP A 69 -11.17 9.70 -9.76
CA ASP A 69 -12.06 9.74 -10.93
C ASP A 69 -12.31 11.08 -11.66
N THR A 70 -11.33 11.96 -11.90
CA THR A 70 -11.55 13.29 -12.46
C THR A 70 -11.25 13.47 -13.96
N ARG A 71 -10.87 12.43 -14.68
CA ARG A 71 -10.66 12.52 -16.14
C ARG A 71 -11.91 12.16 -16.93
N LYS A 72 -12.58 13.18 -17.46
CA LYS A 72 -13.69 13.03 -18.44
C LYS A 72 -13.12 12.73 -19.84
N GLY A 73 -13.70 11.73 -20.54
CA GLY A 73 -13.36 11.44 -21.95
C GLY A 73 -13.20 9.94 -22.26
N ALA A 74 -12.93 9.59 -23.53
CA ALA A 74 -12.76 8.21 -23.99
C ALA A 74 -11.63 7.45 -23.25
N MET A 75 -10.57 8.14 -22.85
CA MET A 75 -9.49 7.59 -22.01
C MET A 75 -9.99 7.10 -20.65
N ASN A 76 -11.06 7.70 -20.12
CA ASN A 76 -11.67 7.28 -18.85
C ASN A 76 -12.32 5.89 -18.97
N SER A 77 -12.99 5.62 -20.08
CA SER A 77 -13.60 4.29 -20.32
C SER A 77 -12.57 3.18 -20.39
N VAL A 78 -11.44 3.41 -21.07
CA VAL A 78 -10.32 2.46 -21.10
C VAL A 78 -9.73 2.23 -19.72
N TYR A 79 -9.53 3.31 -18.96
CA TYR A 79 -9.02 3.23 -17.59
C TYR A 79 -9.96 2.40 -16.67
N HIS A 80 -11.27 2.65 -16.74
CA HIS A 80 -12.27 1.89 -15.96
C HIS A 80 -12.29 0.41 -16.36
N TYR A 81 -12.17 0.11 -17.64
CA TYR A 81 -12.11 -1.28 -18.12
C TYR A 81 -10.87 -2.00 -17.59
N VAL A 82 -9.68 -1.39 -17.73
CA VAL A 82 -8.42 -1.96 -17.24
C VAL A 82 -8.48 -2.13 -15.72
N ARG A 83 -8.96 -1.12 -14.99
CA ARG A 83 -9.14 -1.20 -13.54
C ARG A 83 -10.03 -2.37 -13.16
N SER A 84 -11.21 -2.49 -13.76
CA SER A 84 -12.16 -3.58 -13.49
C SER A 84 -11.55 -4.96 -13.78
N TYR A 85 -10.82 -5.08 -14.87
CA TYR A 85 -10.09 -6.31 -15.20
C TYR A 85 -9.04 -6.65 -14.14
N MET A 86 -8.24 -5.68 -13.71
CA MET A 86 -7.19 -5.87 -12.69
C MET A 86 -7.77 -6.20 -11.31
N LEU A 87 -8.87 -5.54 -10.90
CA LEU A 87 -9.59 -5.85 -9.68
C LEU A 87 -10.15 -7.29 -9.73
N GLY A 88 -10.67 -7.70 -10.87
CA GLY A 88 -11.13 -9.07 -11.11
C GLY A 88 -10.01 -10.10 -10.99
N ARG A 89 -8.80 -9.77 -11.46
CA ARG A 89 -7.61 -10.63 -11.29
C ARG A 89 -7.16 -10.71 -9.84
N LYS A 90 -7.06 -9.56 -9.14
CA LYS A 90 -6.74 -9.51 -7.71
C LYS A 90 -7.69 -10.37 -6.88
N ALA A 91 -9.00 -10.21 -7.10
CA ALA A 91 -10.01 -10.98 -6.38
C ALA A 91 -9.89 -12.50 -6.62
N ARG A 92 -9.57 -12.92 -7.84
CA ARG A 92 -9.31 -14.34 -8.15
C ARG A 92 -8.05 -14.86 -7.46
N LEU A 93 -6.99 -14.03 -7.42
CA LEU A 93 -5.75 -14.38 -6.72
C LEU A 93 -6.03 -14.59 -5.22
N VAL A 94 -6.71 -13.64 -4.57
CA VAL A 94 -7.07 -13.76 -3.14
C VAL A 94 -7.89 -15.03 -2.89
N ALA A 95 -8.91 -15.30 -3.70
CA ALA A 95 -9.73 -16.50 -3.55
C ALA A 95 -8.91 -17.80 -3.72
N LYS A 96 -7.97 -17.80 -4.66
CA LYS A 96 -7.07 -18.92 -4.91
C LYS A 96 -6.13 -19.16 -3.73
N GLU A 97 -5.43 -18.14 -3.26
CA GLU A 97 -4.46 -18.26 -2.18
C GLU A 97 -5.13 -18.54 -0.82
N ALA A 98 -6.33 -17.99 -0.62
CA ALA A 98 -7.13 -18.31 0.56
C ALA A 98 -7.80 -19.70 0.49
N HIS A 99 -7.71 -20.40 -0.64
CA HIS A 99 -8.42 -21.67 -0.91
C HIS A 99 -9.93 -21.59 -0.62
N ARG A 100 -10.55 -20.43 -0.89
CA ARG A 100 -11.96 -20.13 -0.57
C ARG A 100 -12.59 -19.26 -1.65
N LYS A 101 -13.86 -19.45 -1.91
CA LYS A 101 -14.64 -18.59 -2.81
C LYS A 101 -15.20 -17.35 -2.10
N THR A 102 -15.43 -17.45 -0.78
CA THR A 102 -15.95 -16.42 0.10
C THR A 102 -15.31 -16.53 1.49
N GLY A 103 -15.39 -15.48 2.29
CA GLY A 103 -14.85 -15.50 3.65
C GLY A 103 -14.85 -14.11 4.27
N ARG A 104 -14.01 -13.93 5.30
CA ARG A 104 -13.70 -12.61 5.86
C ARG A 104 -12.39 -12.10 5.27
N LEU A 105 -12.35 -10.82 4.91
CA LEU A 105 -11.18 -10.13 4.37
C LEU A 105 -10.96 -8.85 5.17
N LEU A 106 -9.72 -8.59 5.56
CA LEU A 106 -9.26 -7.30 6.03
C LEU A 106 -8.41 -6.66 4.92
N ASP A 107 -8.83 -5.48 4.45
CA ASP A 107 -8.11 -4.69 3.45
C ASP A 107 -7.45 -3.48 4.13
N ILE A 108 -6.14 -3.52 4.28
CA ILE A 108 -5.36 -2.47 4.94
C ILE A 108 -4.79 -1.54 3.88
N GLY A 109 -5.12 -0.24 3.95
CA GLY A 109 -4.78 0.73 2.93
C GLY A 109 -5.70 0.61 1.71
N THR A 110 -7.01 0.49 1.96
CA THR A 110 -8.01 0.25 0.91
C THR A 110 -8.13 1.39 -0.11
N GLY A 111 -7.56 2.56 0.19
CA GLY A 111 -7.67 3.76 -0.65
C GLY A 111 -9.12 4.17 -0.84
N THR A 112 -9.56 4.25 -2.09
CA THR A 112 -10.94 4.60 -2.47
C THR A 112 -11.91 3.39 -2.47
N GLY A 113 -11.55 2.27 -1.87
CA GLY A 113 -12.44 1.14 -1.59
C GLY A 113 -12.80 0.23 -2.80
N TYR A 114 -12.31 0.50 -4.01
CA TYR A 114 -12.69 -0.29 -5.19
C TYR A 114 -12.41 -1.79 -5.08
N PHE A 115 -11.32 -2.16 -4.40
CA PHE A 115 -11.01 -3.57 -4.21
C PHE A 115 -11.93 -4.19 -3.16
N ALA A 116 -12.14 -3.48 -2.05
CA ALA A 116 -13.07 -3.88 -1.01
C ALA A 116 -14.50 -4.10 -1.58
N ASP A 117 -15.03 -3.15 -2.35
CA ASP A 117 -16.32 -3.27 -3.06
C ASP A 117 -16.36 -4.49 -4.00
N THR A 118 -15.28 -4.71 -4.77
CA THR A 118 -15.17 -5.88 -5.66
C THR A 118 -15.27 -7.18 -4.87
N MET A 119 -14.67 -7.26 -3.68
CA MET A 119 -14.72 -8.45 -2.84
C MET A 119 -16.10 -8.61 -2.19
N VAL A 120 -16.75 -7.52 -1.74
CA VAL A 120 -18.13 -7.54 -1.23
C VAL A 120 -19.08 -8.08 -2.29
N ARG A 121 -19.03 -7.58 -3.52
CA ARG A 121 -19.84 -8.08 -4.65
C ARG A 121 -19.62 -9.56 -4.97
N ARG A 122 -18.47 -10.11 -4.58
CA ARG A 122 -18.15 -11.54 -4.70
C ARG A 122 -18.54 -12.37 -3.48
N GLY A 123 -19.26 -11.76 -2.53
CA GLY A 123 -19.78 -12.44 -1.35
C GLY A 123 -18.80 -12.54 -0.17
N TRP A 124 -17.71 -11.75 -0.17
CA TRP A 124 -16.81 -11.65 0.98
C TRP A 124 -17.35 -10.66 2.01
N LYS A 125 -17.12 -10.95 3.28
CA LYS A 125 -17.33 -9.97 4.37
C LYS A 125 -16.03 -9.19 4.51
N VAL A 126 -16.06 -7.92 4.14
CA VAL A 126 -14.86 -7.08 4.09
C VAL A 126 -14.88 -6.08 5.23
N GLU A 127 -13.76 -5.99 5.93
CA GLU A 127 -13.40 -4.87 6.80
C GLU A 127 -12.25 -4.12 6.13
N ALA A 128 -12.34 -2.81 6.02
CA ALA A 128 -11.37 -1.99 5.33
C ALA A 128 -10.82 -0.88 6.24
N VAL A 129 -9.52 -0.63 6.15
CA VAL A 129 -8.84 0.42 6.90
C VAL A 129 -8.10 1.33 5.93
N GLU A 130 -8.33 2.65 6.05
CA GLU A 130 -7.63 3.67 5.30
C GLU A 130 -7.26 4.83 6.22
N LYS A 131 -5.99 5.26 6.16
CA LYS A 131 -5.47 6.34 6.99
C LYS A 131 -5.87 7.71 6.44
N ASN A 132 -5.88 7.87 5.11
CA ASN A 132 -6.21 9.13 4.46
C ASN A 132 -7.72 9.42 4.57
N PRO A 133 -8.13 10.53 5.26
CA PRO A 133 -9.55 10.86 5.42
C PRO A 133 -10.27 11.10 4.10
N GLN A 134 -9.59 11.76 3.15
CA GLN A 134 -10.19 12.07 1.84
C GLN A 134 -10.46 10.80 1.03
N ALA A 135 -9.54 9.82 1.06
CA ALA A 135 -9.75 8.54 0.40
C ALA A 135 -10.92 7.76 1.04
N ARG A 136 -11.07 7.83 2.38
CA ARG A 136 -12.18 7.17 3.10
C ARG A 136 -13.56 7.71 2.74
N GLU A 137 -13.67 8.98 2.36
CA GLU A 137 -14.97 9.57 1.94
C GLU A 137 -15.50 8.93 0.65
N PHE A 138 -14.63 8.30 -0.14
CA PHE A 138 -14.99 7.61 -1.38
C PHE A 138 -15.21 6.11 -1.20
N ALA A 139 -14.76 5.54 -0.08
CA ALA A 139 -14.80 4.11 0.18
C ALA A 139 -16.12 3.68 0.84
#